data_eac0f650a623a7cb9a71a5fae0c0ca91
#
_entry.id   eac0f650a623a7cb9a71a5fae0c0ca91
#
_cell.length_a   1.000
_cell.length_b   1.000
_cell.length_c   1.000
_cell.angle_alpha   90.00
_cell.angle_beta   90.00
_cell.angle_gamma   90.00
#
_symmetry.space_group_name_H-M   'P 1'
#
loop_
_entity.id
_entity.type
_entity.pdbx_description
1 polymer ?
#
loop_
_entity_poly.entity_id
_entity_poly.type
_entity_poly.pdbx_seq_one_letter_code
_entity_poly.pdbx_strand_id
1 'polypeptide(L)'
;VRIDANDPGARRHGWDGGAMLFDSRRLGAPDPALLRPESYGSTARPVQAGGRQAAWFVDGAGWHGVLRGYRRGGLVARLSRDAYLWQGEERTRPFREYRLLAMLCAHGLRVPAPLAAGYWRSGLTYRAAILIERIPDVRPLAQVLDAPACAAAGRAVADMHAAGVWHADLNAFNILLDARGHAWLIDFDRGTAGGVSPRARQANLDRLKRSLVKVAGEPGVAAWQRIVAAYRG
;
A
#
# COMPACT_ATOMS: atom_id res chain seq x y z
N VAL A 1 -13.05 -1.55 -15.00
CA VAL A 1 -12.51 -0.21 -15.30
C VAL A 1 -11.04 -0.40 -15.63
N ARG A 2 -10.64 -0.13 -16.89
CA ARG A 2 -9.24 0.02 -17.24
C ARG A 2 -8.75 1.23 -16.45
N ILE A 3 -7.92 1.00 -15.47
CA ILE A 3 -7.10 2.07 -14.89
C ILE A 3 -6.14 2.40 -16.02
N ASP A 4 -6.40 3.49 -16.73
CA ASP A 4 -5.53 3.95 -17.79
C ASP A 4 -4.15 4.15 -17.17
N ALA A 5 -3.16 3.47 -17.76
CA ALA A 5 -1.77 3.49 -17.35
C ALA A 5 -1.11 4.84 -17.75
N ASN A 6 -1.74 5.94 -17.43
CA ASN A 6 -1.24 7.29 -17.74
C ASN A 6 -0.32 7.83 -16.63
N ASP A 7 0.49 6.97 -16.03
CA ASP A 7 1.71 7.46 -15.39
C ASP A 7 2.79 7.57 -16.47
N PRO A 8 3.19 8.79 -16.89
CA PRO A 8 4.18 8.98 -17.96
C PRO A 8 5.57 8.40 -17.61
N GLY A 9 5.81 8.04 -16.35
CA GLY A 9 7.04 7.38 -15.88
C GLY A 9 6.96 5.86 -15.84
N ALA A 10 5.77 5.27 -15.83
CA ALA A 10 5.60 3.83 -15.74
C ALA A 10 6.07 3.14 -17.02
N ARG A 11 6.94 2.15 -16.88
CA ARG A 11 7.45 1.31 -17.98
C ARG A 11 7.28 -0.15 -17.60
N ARG A 12 7.08 -0.99 -18.62
CA ARG A 12 7.04 -2.45 -18.46
C ARG A 12 8.32 -3.07 -18.99
N HIS A 13 8.90 -3.95 -18.19
CA HIS A 13 9.99 -4.83 -18.58
C HIS A 13 9.59 -6.28 -18.38
N GLY A 14 9.76 -7.12 -19.40
CA GLY A 14 9.44 -8.54 -19.37
C GLY A 14 10.69 -9.42 -19.45
N TRP A 15 10.62 -10.60 -18.83
CA TRP A 15 11.61 -11.67 -18.93
C TRP A 15 10.88 -13.02 -19.07
N ASP A 16 11.62 -14.10 -19.29
CA ASP A 16 11.01 -15.43 -19.35
C ASP A 16 10.35 -15.78 -18.01
N GLY A 17 9.05 -16.06 -18.06
CA GLY A 17 8.23 -16.36 -16.89
C GLY A 17 7.88 -15.20 -15.99
N GLY A 18 8.08 -13.91 -16.39
CA GLY A 18 7.72 -12.78 -15.52
C GLY A 18 7.74 -11.42 -16.18
N ALA A 19 7.31 -10.42 -15.44
CA ALA A 19 7.44 -9.02 -15.82
C ALA A 19 7.39 -8.10 -14.61
N MET A 20 7.86 -6.87 -14.79
CA MET A 20 7.72 -5.79 -13.83
C MET A 20 7.19 -4.51 -14.48
N LEU A 21 6.48 -3.73 -13.69
CA LEU A 21 6.27 -2.30 -13.89
C LEU A 21 7.28 -1.55 -13.03
N PHE A 22 7.82 -0.43 -13.54
CA PHE A 22 8.75 0.40 -12.78
C PHE A 22 8.63 1.87 -13.20
N ASP A 23 8.93 2.79 -12.30
CA ASP A 23 9.07 4.22 -12.61
C ASP A 23 10.48 4.49 -13.16
N SER A 24 10.56 4.69 -14.47
CA SER A 24 11.84 4.93 -15.17
C SER A 24 12.52 6.24 -14.82
N ARG A 25 11.77 7.21 -14.25
CA ARG A 25 12.33 8.49 -13.79
C ARG A 25 13.12 8.33 -12.49
N ARG A 26 12.76 7.34 -11.68
CA ARG A 26 13.32 7.10 -10.34
C ARG A 26 14.35 5.97 -10.32
N LEU A 27 14.12 4.92 -11.09
CA LEU A 27 14.98 3.73 -11.08
C LEU A 27 15.94 3.65 -12.27
N GLY A 28 15.77 4.48 -13.29
CA GLY A 28 16.61 4.48 -14.49
C GLY A 28 16.39 3.22 -15.34
N ALA A 29 17.06 2.11 -15.00
CA ALA A 29 16.96 0.85 -15.73
C ALA A 29 16.12 -0.20 -14.98
N PRO A 30 15.40 -1.08 -15.71
CA PRO A 30 14.67 -2.18 -15.10
C PRO A 30 15.64 -3.29 -14.67
N ASP A 31 15.53 -3.71 -13.41
CA ASP A 31 16.25 -4.86 -12.87
C ASP A 31 15.33 -5.67 -11.95
N PRO A 32 14.96 -6.92 -12.30
CA PRO A 32 14.16 -7.78 -11.44
C PRO A 32 14.80 -8.07 -10.07
N ALA A 33 16.11 -7.88 -9.92
CA ALA A 33 16.82 -8.00 -8.66
C ALA A 33 16.36 -6.97 -7.62
N LEU A 34 15.87 -5.79 -8.05
CA LEU A 34 15.29 -4.77 -7.17
C LEU A 34 14.11 -5.29 -6.35
N LEU A 35 13.46 -6.36 -6.80
CA LEU A 35 12.31 -6.96 -6.13
C LEU A 35 12.66 -8.16 -5.23
N ARG A 36 13.95 -8.37 -4.97
CA ARG A 36 14.47 -9.46 -4.13
C ARG A 36 15.29 -8.90 -2.96
N PRO A 37 14.92 -9.17 -1.70
CA PRO A 37 15.67 -8.66 -0.54
C PRO A 37 17.13 -9.09 -0.54
N GLU A 38 17.41 -10.28 -1.06
CA GLU A 38 18.75 -10.87 -1.12
C GLU A 38 19.73 -10.03 -1.96
N SER A 39 19.21 -9.30 -2.94
CA SER A 39 20.01 -8.44 -3.83
C SER A 39 20.60 -7.22 -3.12
N TYR A 40 20.09 -6.89 -1.94
CA TYR A 40 20.57 -5.77 -1.13
C TYR A 40 21.56 -6.19 -0.03
N GLY A 41 21.83 -7.49 0.10
CA GLY A 41 22.76 -8.01 1.11
C GLY A 41 22.45 -7.53 2.52
N SER A 42 23.47 -7.06 3.24
CA SER A 42 23.34 -6.56 4.63
C SER A 42 22.66 -5.19 4.76
N THR A 43 22.40 -4.48 3.67
CA THR A 43 21.70 -3.17 3.70
C THR A 43 20.18 -3.33 3.78
N ALA A 44 19.64 -4.50 3.40
CA ALA A 44 18.23 -4.82 3.62
C ALA A 44 17.94 -4.98 5.11
N ARG A 45 17.04 -4.16 5.64
CA ARG A 45 16.65 -4.19 7.06
C ARG A 45 15.18 -4.60 7.20
N PRO A 46 14.86 -5.66 7.98
CA PRO A 46 13.47 -6.06 8.19
C PRO A 46 12.65 -4.92 8.79
N VAL A 47 11.44 -4.71 8.29
CA VAL A 47 10.47 -3.81 8.93
C VAL A 47 9.91 -4.52 10.16
N GLN A 48 10.20 -4.00 11.36
CA GLN A 48 9.84 -4.63 12.64
C GLN A 48 8.34 -4.53 12.99
N ALA A 49 7.54 -3.83 12.21
CA ALA A 49 6.11 -3.67 12.46
C ALA A 49 5.33 -4.91 12.04
N GLY A 50 4.81 -5.68 13.00
CA GLY A 50 3.78 -6.68 12.77
C GLY A 50 4.24 -8.10 12.44
N GLY A 51 5.08 -8.72 13.27
CA GLY A 51 5.11 -10.18 13.51
C GLY A 51 5.34 -11.17 12.35
N ARG A 52 5.43 -10.75 11.11
CA ARG A 52 5.74 -11.59 9.94
C ARG A 52 6.68 -10.81 9.02
N GLN A 53 7.93 -11.21 8.95
CA GLN A 53 8.98 -10.65 8.08
C GLN A 53 8.56 -10.71 6.60
N ALA A 54 7.72 -9.77 6.16
CA ALA A 54 7.24 -9.71 4.78
C ALA A 54 7.66 -8.40 4.08
N ALA A 55 8.26 -7.46 4.81
CA ALA A 55 8.69 -6.17 4.29
C ALA A 55 10.12 -5.85 4.75
N TRP A 56 10.85 -5.15 3.90
CA TRP A 56 12.24 -4.78 4.09
C TRP A 56 12.44 -3.30 3.74
N PHE A 57 13.14 -2.57 4.57
CA PHE A 57 13.72 -1.29 4.18
C PHE A 57 14.93 -1.57 3.30
N VAL A 58 14.94 -0.98 2.12
CA VAL A 58 16.01 -1.09 1.13
C VAL A 58 16.35 0.28 0.58
N ASP A 59 17.61 0.46 0.23
CA ASP A 59 18.11 1.73 -0.26
C ASP A 59 18.81 1.54 -1.61
N GLY A 60 18.63 2.46 -2.54
CA GLY A 60 19.30 2.51 -3.83
C GLY A 60 19.86 3.88 -4.12
N ALA A 61 20.44 4.07 -5.30
CA ALA A 61 21.02 5.34 -5.72
C ALA A 61 19.94 6.42 -5.84
N GLY A 62 19.86 7.30 -4.83
CA GLY A 62 18.91 8.43 -4.81
C GLY A 62 17.47 8.08 -4.43
N TRP A 63 17.21 6.89 -3.90
CA TRP A 63 15.88 6.52 -3.41
C TRP A 63 15.97 5.61 -2.17
N HIS A 64 14.93 5.69 -1.33
CA HIS A 64 14.71 4.83 -0.17
C HIS A 64 13.39 4.11 -0.34
N GLY A 65 13.35 2.80 -0.12
CA GLY A 65 12.18 1.99 -0.41
C GLY A 65 11.74 1.04 0.71
N VAL A 66 10.50 0.60 0.58
CA VAL A 66 9.96 -0.56 1.29
C VAL A 66 9.67 -1.63 0.25
N LEU A 67 10.44 -2.71 0.32
CA LEU A 67 10.23 -3.90 -0.51
C LEU A 67 9.34 -4.88 0.22
N ARG A 68 8.24 -5.30 -0.41
CA ARG A 68 7.27 -6.20 0.18
C ARG A 68 6.93 -7.36 -0.75
N GLY A 69 7.10 -8.58 -0.26
CA GLY A 69 6.57 -9.78 -0.91
C GLY A 69 5.08 -9.97 -0.59
N TYR A 70 4.31 -10.46 -1.56
CA TYR A 70 2.91 -10.81 -1.33
C TYR A 70 2.82 -12.19 -0.67
N ARG A 71 2.14 -12.26 0.47
CA ARG A 71 1.91 -13.52 1.20
C ARG A 71 0.43 -13.77 1.41
N ARG A 72 0.02 -15.03 1.32
CA ARG A 72 -1.34 -15.45 1.67
C ARG A 72 -1.48 -15.54 3.19
N GLY A 73 -2.64 -15.13 3.70
CA GLY A 73 -3.08 -15.40 5.08
C GLY A 73 -4.11 -16.53 5.12
N GLY A 74 -4.39 -17.05 6.33
CA GLY A 74 -5.43 -18.05 6.56
C GLY A 74 -5.02 -19.49 6.25
N LEU A 75 -6.01 -20.43 6.22
CA LEU A 75 -5.81 -21.86 6.03
C LEU A 75 -5.12 -22.23 4.71
N VAL A 76 -5.31 -21.45 3.64
CA VAL A 76 -4.68 -21.66 2.32
C VAL A 76 -3.16 -21.44 2.39
N ALA A 77 -2.66 -20.67 3.37
CA ALA A 77 -1.22 -20.47 3.61
C ALA A 77 -0.49 -21.76 4.05
N ARG A 78 -1.21 -22.81 4.43
CA ARG A 78 -0.63 -24.12 4.76
C ARG A 78 -0.15 -24.89 3.52
N LEU A 79 -0.78 -24.66 2.36
CA LEU A 79 -0.45 -25.32 1.08
C LEU A 79 0.51 -24.50 0.22
N SER A 80 0.38 -23.17 0.23
CA SER A 80 1.31 -22.25 -0.45
C SER A 80 1.22 -20.86 0.16
N ARG A 81 2.31 -20.38 0.74
CA ARG A 81 2.37 -19.10 1.47
C ARG A 81 2.47 -17.88 0.57
N ASP A 82 2.96 -18.03 -0.65
CA ASP A 82 3.40 -16.92 -1.52
C ASP A 82 2.99 -17.08 -2.99
N ALA A 83 2.27 -18.16 -3.38
CA ALA A 83 1.84 -18.38 -4.75
C ALA A 83 0.36 -18.05 -4.94
N TYR A 84 0.05 -17.37 -6.02
CA TYR A 84 -1.29 -16.93 -6.44
C TYR A 84 -1.67 -17.58 -7.77
N LEU A 85 -2.95 -17.86 -7.98
CA LEU A 85 -3.45 -18.37 -9.25
C LEU A 85 -3.24 -17.31 -10.35
N TRP A 86 -2.66 -17.78 -11.47
CA TRP A 86 -2.48 -16.97 -12.65
C TRP A 86 -3.80 -16.73 -13.39
N GLN A 87 -4.18 -15.49 -13.56
CA GLN A 87 -5.38 -15.06 -14.29
C GLN A 87 -5.06 -14.00 -15.34
N GLY A 88 -3.81 -13.96 -15.79
CA GLY A 88 -3.29 -12.93 -16.67
C GLY A 88 -2.55 -11.81 -15.94
N GLU A 89 -1.62 -11.18 -16.62
CA GLU A 89 -0.70 -10.15 -16.10
C GLU A 89 -1.45 -9.00 -15.43
N GLU A 90 -2.46 -8.47 -16.11
CA GLU A 90 -3.26 -7.32 -15.66
C GLU A 90 -4.01 -7.56 -14.34
N ARG A 91 -4.26 -8.84 -14.02
CA ARG A 91 -4.94 -9.25 -12.80
C ARG A 91 -3.99 -9.60 -11.67
N THR A 92 -2.67 -9.53 -11.89
CA THR A 92 -1.71 -9.76 -10.82
C THR A 92 -1.80 -8.67 -9.76
N ARG A 93 -1.65 -9.07 -8.50
CA ARG A 93 -1.76 -8.14 -7.36
C ARG A 93 -0.76 -6.99 -7.44
N PRO A 94 0.55 -7.23 -7.74
CA PRO A 94 1.53 -6.16 -7.79
C PRO A 94 1.22 -5.13 -8.87
N PHE A 95 0.77 -5.55 -10.07
CA PHE A 95 0.45 -4.61 -11.14
C PHE A 95 -0.79 -3.77 -10.82
N ARG A 96 -1.79 -4.39 -10.20
CA ARG A 96 -2.99 -3.66 -9.77
C ARG A 96 -2.66 -2.63 -8.68
N GLU A 97 -1.86 -3.02 -7.67
CA GLU A 97 -1.46 -2.12 -6.60
C GLU A 97 -0.54 -1.00 -7.11
N TYR A 98 0.43 -1.31 -7.97
CA TYR A 98 1.30 -0.30 -8.61
C TYR A 98 0.47 0.78 -9.31
N ARG A 99 -0.46 0.37 -10.19
CA ARG A 99 -1.31 1.31 -10.93
C ARG A 99 -2.23 2.11 -10.03
N LEU A 100 -2.76 1.48 -8.99
CA LEU A 100 -3.61 2.17 -8.02
C LEU A 100 -2.83 3.25 -7.26
N LEU A 101 -1.63 2.93 -6.78
CA LEU A 101 -0.75 3.89 -6.11
C LEU A 101 -0.32 5.01 -7.06
N ALA A 102 0.08 4.68 -8.30
CA ALA A 102 0.45 5.68 -9.31
C ALA A 102 -0.70 6.66 -9.60
N MET A 103 -1.92 6.14 -9.74
CA MET A 103 -3.13 6.96 -9.91
C MET A 103 -3.37 7.86 -8.69
N LEU A 104 -3.30 7.35 -7.47
CA LEU A 104 -3.49 8.13 -6.26
C LEU A 104 -2.44 9.24 -6.11
N CYS A 105 -1.17 8.94 -6.42
CA CYS A 105 -0.10 9.94 -6.47
C CYS A 105 -0.40 11.04 -7.51
N ALA A 106 -0.87 10.66 -8.71
CA ALA A 106 -1.24 11.60 -9.76
C ALA A 106 -2.42 12.52 -9.37
N HIS A 107 -3.30 12.04 -8.49
CA HIS A 107 -4.38 12.85 -7.89
C HIS A 107 -3.93 13.66 -6.65
N GLY A 108 -2.64 13.67 -6.34
CA GLY A 108 -2.08 14.45 -5.22
C GLY A 108 -2.34 13.86 -3.84
N LEU A 109 -2.80 12.61 -3.74
CA LEU A 109 -2.98 11.96 -2.46
C LEU A 109 -1.63 11.54 -1.84
N ARG A 110 -1.55 11.60 -0.53
CA ARG A 110 -0.39 11.14 0.23
C ARG A 110 -0.44 9.62 0.39
N VAL A 111 0.15 8.94 -0.56
CA VAL A 111 0.41 7.50 -0.57
C VAL A 111 1.85 7.27 -0.97
N PRO A 112 2.50 6.15 -0.57
CA PRO A 112 3.86 5.86 -1.01
C PRO A 112 3.90 5.70 -2.53
N ALA A 113 4.79 6.41 -3.20
CA ALA A 113 4.92 6.28 -4.65
C ALA A 113 5.41 4.87 -5.03
N PRO A 114 4.82 4.21 -6.02
CA PRO A 114 5.29 2.93 -6.48
C PRO A 114 6.58 3.10 -7.28
N LEU A 115 7.65 2.39 -6.89
CA LEU A 115 8.93 2.37 -7.58
C LEU A 115 9.00 1.23 -8.58
N ALA A 116 8.70 0.01 -8.13
CA ALA A 116 8.62 -1.17 -8.98
C ALA A 116 7.64 -2.20 -8.42
N ALA A 117 7.04 -3.00 -9.29
CA ALA A 117 6.22 -4.13 -8.91
C ALA A 117 6.35 -5.24 -9.95
N GLY A 118 6.52 -6.48 -9.51
CA GLY A 118 6.76 -7.58 -10.45
C GLY A 118 6.20 -8.91 -9.98
N TYR A 119 6.15 -9.83 -10.94
CA TYR A 119 5.72 -11.20 -10.70
C TYR A 119 6.65 -12.21 -11.39
N TRP A 120 6.71 -13.42 -10.82
CA TRP A 120 7.37 -14.59 -11.39
C TRP A 120 6.33 -15.71 -11.48
N ARG A 121 6.01 -16.11 -12.69
CA ARG A 121 5.04 -17.17 -12.98
C ARG A 121 5.74 -18.54 -12.97
N SER A 122 5.07 -19.51 -12.40
CA SER A 122 5.43 -20.92 -12.43
C SER A 122 4.16 -21.75 -12.70
N GLY A 123 4.01 -22.24 -13.93
CA GLY A 123 2.82 -22.97 -14.36
C GLY A 123 1.52 -22.16 -14.18
N LEU A 124 0.62 -22.67 -13.34
CA LEU A 124 -0.68 -22.05 -13.02
C LEU A 124 -0.62 -21.02 -11.89
N THR A 125 0.56 -20.76 -11.33
CA THR A 125 0.70 -19.84 -10.21
C THR A 125 1.76 -18.77 -10.48
N TYR A 126 1.76 -17.73 -9.63
CA TYR A 126 2.81 -16.70 -9.63
C TYR A 126 3.15 -16.27 -8.21
N ARG A 127 4.40 -15.86 -8.01
CA ARG A 127 4.89 -15.09 -6.86
C ARG A 127 5.03 -13.63 -7.25
N ALA A 128 5.05 -12.73 -6.26
CA ALA A 128 5.08 -11.31 -6.57
C ALA A 128 5.70 -10.49 -5.44
N ALA A 129 6.24 -9.33 -5.82
CA ALA A 129 6.73 -8.32 -4.90
C ALA A 129 6.42 -6.92 -5.42
N ILE A 130 6.42 -5.95 -4.51
CA ILE A 130 6.31 -4.53 -4.80
C ILE A 130 7.36 -3.77 -4.01
N LEU A 131 7.99 -2.81 -4.66
CA LEU A 131 8.89 -1.81 -4.09
C LEU A 131 8.19 -0.46 -4.15
N ILE A 132 7.96 0.15 -3.00
CA ILE A 132 7.33 1.46 -2.85
C ILE A 132 8.28 2.42 -2.13
N GLU A 133 8.10 3.71 -2.33
CA GLU A 133 8.87 4.73 -1.63
C GLU A 133 8.69 4.63 -0.11
N ARG A 134 9.77 4.75 0.63
CA ARG A 134 9.75 4.82 2.09
C ARG A 134 9.37 6.23 2.52
N ILE A 135 8.32 6.35 3.33
CA ILE A 135 7.95 7.60 3.97
C ILE A 135 8.80 7.73 5.23
N PRO A 136 9.62 8.80 5.36
CA PRO A 136 10.47 8.98 6.53
C PRO A 136 9.68 9.41 7.77
N ASP A 137 10.21 9.08 8.95
CA ASP A 137 9.80 9.61 10.26
C ASP A 137 8.28 9.56 10.51
N VAL A 138 7.67 8.43 10.19
CA VAL A 138 6.23 8.24 10.34
C VAL A 138 5.89 7.41 11.58
N ARG A 139 4.72 7.69 12.16
CA ARG A 139 4.10 6.89 13.21
C ARG A 139 2.69 6.47 12.79
N PRO A 140 2.27 5.24 13.08
CA PRO A 140 0.89 4.82 12.84
C PRO A 140 -0.12 5.66 13.65
N LEU A 141 -1.29 5.95 13.07
CA LEU A 141 -2.40 6.61 13.76
C LEU A 141 -2.76 5.88 15.07
N ALA A 142 -2.59 4.57 15.12
CA ALA A 142 -2.76 3.76 16.32
C ALA A 142 -1.92 4.24 17.54
N GLN A 143 -0.83 4.98 17.29
CA GLN A 143 0.07 5.52 18.31
C GLN A 143 -0.10 7.03 18.55
N VAL A 144 -0.88 7.73 17.71
CA VAL A 144 -1.01 9.20 17.73
C VAL A 144 -2.48 9.55 17.54
N LEU A 145 -3.23 9.65 18.62
CA LEU A 145 -4.68 9.88 18.61
C LEU A 145 -5.06 11.32 19.03
N ASP A 146 -4.15 12.27 18.88
CA ASP A 146 -4.42 13.69 19.13
C ASP A 146 -5.38 14.28 18.07
N ALA A 147 -5.90 15.46 18.34
CA ALA A 147 -6.91 16.08 17.48
C ALA A 147 -6.37 16.43 16.08
N PRO A 148 -5.14 16.98 15.91
CA PRO A 148 -4.58 17.25 14.59
C PRO A 148 -4.39 15.96 13.75
N ALA A 149 -3.85 14.88 14.35
CA ALA A 149 -3.64 13.61 13.67
C ALA A 149 -4.97 12.98 13.22
N CYS A 150 -5.98 12.98 14.10
CA CYS A 150 -7.32 12.48 13.76
C CYS A 150 -7.96 13.31 12.63
N ALA A 151 -7.82 14.62 12.64
CA ALA A 151 -8.34 15.47 11.58
C ALA A 151 -7.62 15.22 10.23
N ALA A 152 -6.31 15.08 10.27
CA ALA A 152 -5.53 14.75 9.06
C ALA A 152 -5.94 13.37 8.49
N ALA A 153 -6.12 12.37 9.35
CA ALA A 153 -6.59 11.04 8.96
C ALA A 153 -7.99 11.08 8.33
N GLY A 154 -8.92 11.84 8.92
CA GLY A 154 -10.28 12.01 8.38
C GLY A 154 -10.28 12.60 6.97
N ARG A 155 -9.53 13.67 6.75
CA ARG A 155 -9.37 14.30 5.42
C ARG A 155 -8.74 13.34 4.42
N ALA A 156 -7.64 12.64 4.78
CA ALA A 156 -6.99 11.70 3.88
C ALA A 156 -7.93 10.57 3.42
N VAL A 157 -8.79 10.06 4.31
CA VAL A 157 -9.81 9.06 3.96
C VAL A 157 -10.91 9.68 3.08
N ALA A 158 -11.32 10.92 3.31
CA ALA A 158 -12.27 11.63 2.47
C ALA A 158 -11.74 11.81 1.04
N ASP A 159 -10.49 12.27 0.91
CA ASP A 159 -9.80 12.47 -0.39
C ASP A 159 -9.67 11.14 -1.16
N MET A 160 -9.31 10.06 -0.47
CA MET A 160 -9.27 8.71 -1.08
C MET A 160 -10.64 8.29 -1.62
N HIS A 161 -11.71 8.49 -0.85
CA HIS A 161 -13.05 8.15 -1.30
C HIS A 161 -13.54 9.10 -2.41
N ALA A 162 -13.14 10.38 -2.40
CA ALA A 162 -13.42 11.34 -3.47
C ALA A 162 -12.72 10.95 -4.77
N ALA A 163 -11.47 10.44 -4.69
CA ALA A 163 -10.76 9.85 -5.83
C ALA A 163 -11.36 8.53 -6.33
N GLY A 164 -12.48 8.07 -5.75
CA GLY A 164 -13.18 6.86 -6.17
C GLY A 164 -12.50 5.56 -5.75
N VAL A 165 -11.66 5.59 -4.71
CA VAL A 165 -10.89 4.43 -4.25
C VAL A 165 -11.45 3.85 -2.96
N TRP A 166 -11.64 2.54 -2.95
CA TRP A 166 -11.97 1.73 -1.79
C TRP A 166 -10.72 0.99 -1.27
N HIS A 167 -10.48 1.06 0.04
CA HIS A 167 -9.36 0.40 0.70
C HIS A 167 -9.79 -0.93 1.32
N ALA A 168 -9.14 -2.02 0.96
CA ALA A 168 -9.54 -3.36 1.42
C ALA A 168 -9.32 -3.59 2.92
N ASP A 169 -8.37 -2.91 3.54
CA ASP A 169 -8.00 -3.07 4.95
C ASP A 169 -7.73 -1.73 5.66
N LEU A 170 -8.67 -0.76 5.56
CA LEU A 170 -8.53 0.52 6.23
C LEU A 170 -8.57 0.33 7.76
N ASN A 171 -7.43 0.54 8.42
CA ASN A 171 -7.28 0.39 9.86
C ASN A 171 -6.28 1.42 10.41
N ALA A 172 -6.17 1.55 11.73
CA ALA A 172 -5.35 2.56 12.39
C ALA A 172 -3.83 2.39 12.18
N PHE A 173 -3.36 1.23 11.73
CA PHE A 173 -1.95 0.99 11.40
C PHE A 173 -1.63 1.30 9.93
N ASN A 174 -2.65 1.36 9.06
CA ASN A 174 -2.52 1.68 7.63
C ASN A 174 -2.72 3.19 7.34
N ILE A 175 -2.80 4.01 8.37
CA ILE A 175 -2.74 5.47 8.32
C ILE A 175 -1.50 5.89 9.11
N LEU A 176 -0.55 6.53 8.44
CA LEU A 176 0.69 6.99 9.05
C LEU A 176 0.70 8.51 9.14
N LEU A 177 1.22 9.06 10.23
CA LEU A 177 1.43 10.50 10.42
C LEU A 177 2.92 10.80 10.27
N ASP A 178 3.28 11.73 9.38
CA ASP A 178 4.65 12.23 9.26
C ASP A 178 4.95 13.32 10.32
N ALA A 179 6.22 13.73 10.41
CA ALA A 179 6.67 14.76 11.35
C ALA A 179 6.01 16.13 11.13
N ARG A 180 5.41 16.37 9.96
CA ARG A 180 4.67 17.60 9.61
C ARG A 180 3.17 17.50 9.92
N GLY A 181 2.71 16.36 10.45
CA GLY A 181 1.31 16.10 10.77
C GLY A 181 0.44 15.72 9.56
N HIS A 182 1.04 15.38 8.42
CA HIS A 182 0.27 14.87 7.29
C HIS A 182 -0.04 13.39 7.46
N ALA A 183 -1.25 13.01 7.05
CA ALA A 183 -1.65 11.61 7.03
C ALA A 183 -1.35 10.96 5.67
N TRP A 184 -0.73 9.80 5.72
CA TRP A 184 -0.38 8.95 4.59
C TRP A 184 -1.16 7.65 4.66
N LEU A 185 -1.80 7.24 3.56
CA LEU A 185 -2.50 5.95 3.48
C LEU A 185 -1.56 4.91 2.84
N ILE A 186 -1.47 3.74 3.44
CA ILE A 186 -0.58 2.65 2.99
C ILE A 186 -1.33 1.33 2.85
N ASP A 187 -0.72 0.35 2.18
CA ASP A 187 -1.21 -1.03 2.00
C ASP A 187 -2.50 -1.11 1.16
N PHE A 188 -2.41 -0.68 -0.09
CA PHE A 188 -3.50 -0.76 -1.06
C PHE A 188 -3.65 -2.13 -1.74
N ASP A 189 -3.03 -3.18 -1.19
CA ASP A 189 -3.23 -4.53 -1.67
C ASP A 189 -4.73 -4.90 -1.65
N ARG A 190 -5.26 -5.32 -2.79
CA ARG A 190 -6.69 -5.54 -3.04
C ARG A 190 -7.58 -4.28 -2.99
N GLY A 191 -7.01 -3.09 -2.90
CA GLY A 191 -7.74 -1.84 -3.13
C GLY A 191 -8.36 -1.80 -4.53
N THR A 192 -9.43 -1.05 -4.70
CA THR A 192 -10.12 -0.91 -5.99
C THR A 192 -10.44 0.54 -6.30
N ALA A 193 -10.31 0.91 -7.58
CA ALA A 193 -10.76 2.18 -8.12
C ALA A 193 -11.97 1.98 -9.03
N GLY A 194 -12.71 3.04 -9.33
CA GLY A 194 -13.87 3.00 -10.22
C GLY A 194 -15.18 3.46 -9.56
N GLY A 195 -15.06 4.13 -8.42
CA GLY A 195 -16.16 4.64 -7.64
C GLY A 195 -16.41 3.85 -6.36
N VAL A 196 -16.77 4.57 -5.31
CA VAL A 196 -17.05 3.98 -4.00
C VAL A 196 -18.48 4.31 -3.60
N SER A 197 -19.32 3.29 -3.56
CA SER A 197 -20.72 3.46 -3.12
C SER A 197 -20.80 3.96 -1.68
N PRO A 198 -21.90 4.63 -1.27
CA PRO A 198 -22.09 5.05 0.12
C PRO A 198 -21.91 3.90 1.12
N ARG A 199 -22.42 2.71 0.79
CA ARG A 199 -22.27 1.51 1.61
C ARG A 199 -20.82 1.06 1.74
N ALA A 200 -20.04 1.13 0.66
CA ALA A 200 -18.62 0.76 0.69
C ALA A 200 -17.77 1.78 1.47
N ARG A 201 -18.09 3.08 1.37
CA ARG A 201 -17.50 4.13 2.20
C ARG A 201 -17.76 3.86 3.68
N GLN A 202 -19.00 3.58 4.04
CA GLN A 202 -19.38 3.28 5.42
C GLN A 202 -18.65 2.02 5.94
N ALA A 203 -18.52 0.98 5.14
CA ALA A 203 -17.78 -0.24 5.51
C ALA A 203 -16.30 0.04 5.82
N ASN A 204 -15.64 0.93 5.04
CA ASN A 204 -14.29 1.39 5.34
C ASN A 204 -14.23 2.14 6.68
N LEU A 205 -15.15 3.07 6.89
CA LEU A 205 -15.24 3.86 8.13
C LEU A 205 -15.50 2.96 9.34
N ASP A 206 -16.40 2.00 9.24
CA ASP A 206 -16.70 1.05 10.31
C ASP A 206 -15.52 0.15 10.66
N ARG A 207 -14.73 -0.23 9.65
CA ARG A 207 -13.50 -1.00 9.86
C ARG A 207 -12.47 -0.17 10.62
N LEU A 208 -12.26 1.09 10.23
CA LEU A 208 -11.35 2.01 10.92
C LEU A 208 -11.80 2.21 12.37
N LYS A 209 -13.10 2.44 12.62
CA LYS A 209 -13.68 2.56 13.97
C LYS A 209 -13.35 1.33 14.83
N ARG A 210 -13.64 0.13 14.32
CA ARG A 210 -13.35 -1.11 15.06
C ARG A 210 -11.86 -1.24 15.39
N SER A 211 -10.98 -0.84 14.46
CA SER A 211 -9.54 -0.86 14.70
C SER A 211 -9.12 0.10 15.80
N LEU A 212 -9.61 1.34 15.79
CA LEU A 212 -9.32 2.35 16.81
C LEU A 212 -9.79 1.92 18.21
N VAL A 213 -11.02 1.42 18.30
CA VAL A 213 -11.59 0.92 19.58
C VAL A 213 -10.80 -0.29 20.09
N LYS A 214 -10.42 -1.21 19.20
CA LYS A 214 -9.60 -2.39 19.57
C LYS A 214 -8.22 -2.02 20.11
N VAL A 215 -7.61 -0.97 19.56
CA VAL A 215 -6.25 -0.53 19.94
C VAL A 215 -6.25 0.31 21.20
N ALA A 216 -7.22 1.20 21.36
CA ALA A 216 -7.16 2.25 22.37
C ALA A 216 -8.42 2.38 23.27
N GLY A 217 -9.44 1.53 23.13
CA GLY A 217 -10.65 1.61 23.96
C GLY A 217 -11.35 2.96 23.83
N GLU A 218 -11.66 3.60 25.00
CA GLU A 218 -12.32 4.91 25.06
C GLU A 218 -11.58 6.04 24.30
N PRO A 219 -10.25 6.21 24.42
CA PRO A 219 -9.50 7.12 23.55
C PRO A 219 -9.71 6.84 22.06
N GLY A 220 -9.87 5.58 21.65
CA GLY A 220 -10.19 5.20 20.28
C GLY A 220 -11.59 5.64 19.84
N VAL A 221 -12.59 5.63 20.73
CA VAL A 221 -13.92 6.18 20.46
C VAL A 221 -13.85 7.69 20.25
N ALA A 222 -13.13 8.42 21.11
CA ALA A 222 -12.95 9.86 20.98
C ALA A 222 -12.19 10.24 19.70
N ALA A 223 -11.14 9.49 19.34
CA ALA A 223 -10.41 9.66 18.08
C ALA A 223 -11.33 9.44 16.88
N TRP A 224 -12.17 8.40 16.90
CA TRP A 224 -13.16 8.15 15.86
C TRP A 224 -14.11 9.33 15.64
N GLN A 225 -14.63 9.94 16.69
CA GLN A 225 -15.53 11.10 16.57
C GLN A 225 -14.85 12.26 15.83
N ARG A 226 -13.57 12.55 16.16
CA ARG A 226 -12.77 13.59 15.51
C ARG A 226 -12.49 13.26 14.02
N ILE A 227 -12.18 12.00 13.73
CA ILE A 227 -11.95 11.52 12.35
C ILE A 227 -13.22 11.70 11.51
N VAL A 228 -14.39 11.28 12.01
CA VAL A 228 -15.65 11.40 11.27
C VAL A 228 -16.04 12.86 11.09
N ALA A 229 -15.82 13.73 12.07
CA ALA A 229 -16.05 15.15 11.91
C ALA A 229 -15.22 15.72 10.75
N ALA A 230 -13.91 15.43 10.71
CA ALA A 230 -13.02 15.88 9.65
C ALA A 230 -13.24 15.20 8.28
N TYR A 231 -13.81 14.01 8.26
CA TYR A 231 -14.21 13.31 7.03
C TYR A 231 -15.43 13.93 6.35
N ARG A 232 -16.34 14.54 7.15
CA ARG A 232 -17.60 15.13 6.67
C ARG A 232 -17.52 16.61 6.34
N GLY A 233 -16.54 17.33 6.93
CA GLY A 233 -16.28 18.76 6.73
C GLY A 233 -15.54 19.04 5.46
#